data_ac7c6ad6e248187e1ceeb574c409f6b9
#
_entry.id   ac7c6ad6e248187e1ceeb574c409f6b9
#
_cell.length_a   1.000
_cell.length_b   1.000
_cell.length_c   1.000
_cell.angle_alpha   90.00
_cell.angle_beta   90.00
_cell.angle_gamma   90.00
#
_symmetry.space_group_name_H-M   'P 1'
#
loop_
_entity.id
_entity.type
_entity.pdbx_description
1 polymer ?
#
loop_
_entity_poly.entity_id
_entity_poly.type
_entity_poly.pdbx_seq_one_letter_code
_entity_poly.pdbx_strand_id
1 'polypeptide(L)'
;NVKFMIVRAENLDMLIPENSVEKIYLNFSCPYPKKTYKNRRLTNPRFLRLYSSLLSRGGSVIQKTDNADFFEYSVNSFKEEDYTLTGVTYDLYSSEFYKGNVATEYEEKFVYENKPIMRLEAFPPEK
;
A
#
# COMPACT_ATOMS: atom_id res chain seq x y z
N ASN A 1 20.20 -4.25 9.15
CA ASN A 1 19.85 -4.92 7.87
C ASN A 1 18.91 -4.09 6.99
N VAL A 2 19.23 -2.81 6.78
CA VAL A 2 18.48 -1.95 5.90
C VAL A 2 19.34 -1.61 4.69
N LYS A 3 18.79 -1.83 3.50
CA LYS A 3 19.44 -1.45 2.25
C LYS A 3 18.54 -0.47 1.51
N PHE A 4 19.13 0.59 0.98
CA PHE A 4 18.41 1.58 0.19
C PHE A 4 18.80 1.46 -1.27
N MET A 5 17.80 1.57 -2.16
CA MET A 5 18.02 1.65 -3.59
C MET A 5 17.01 2.62 -4.21
N ILE A 6 17.40 3.30 -5.26
CA ILE A 6 16.51 4.15 -6.04
C ILE A 6 16.19 3.40 -7.32
N VAL A 7 14.92 2.99 -7.47
CA VAL A 7 14.47 2.19 -8.60
C VAL A 7 13.00 2.51 -8.90
N ARG A 8 12.62 2.44 -10.17
CA ARG A 8 11.21 2.56 -10.55
C ARG A 8 10.48 1.29 -10.13
N ALA A 9 9.24 1.45 -9.63
CA ALA A 9 8.46 0.30 -9.12
C ALA A 9 8.27 -0.78 -10.18
N GLU A 10 8.07 -0.42 -11.45
CA GLU A 10 7.92 -1.37 -12.54
C GLU A 10 9.15 -2.24 -12.80
N ASN A 11 10.31 -1.88 -12.26
CA ASN A 11 11.56 -2.62 -12.44
C ASN A 11 11.95 -3.46 -11.21
N LEU A 12 11.10 -3.55 -10.20
CA LEU A 12 11.41 -4.28 -8.98
C LEU A 12 11.69 -5.77 -9.22
N ASP A 13 10.98 -6.38 -10.16
CA ASP A 13 11.14 -7.79 -10.49
C ASP A 13 12.51 -8.12 -11.10
N MET A 14 13.22 -7.12 -11.61
CA MET A 14 14.58 -7.29 -12.13
C MET A 14 15.62 -7.35 -11.01
N LEU A 15 15.29 -6.83 -9.82
CA LEU A 15 16.22 -6.65 -8.71
C LEU A 15 15.89 -7.51 -7.49
N ILE A 16 14.63 -7.91 -7.35
CA ILE A 16 14.13 -8.63 -6.19
C ILE A 16 13.61 -9.99 -6.65
N PRO A 17 14.12 -11.10 -6.06
CA PRO A 17 13.62 -12.43 -6.43
C PRO A 17 12.15 -12.62 -6.10
N GLU A 18 11.48 -13.49 -6.85
CA GLU A 18 10.11 -13.90 -6.55
C GLU A 18 10.03 -14.54 -5.16
N ASN A 19 8.89 -14.36 -4.51
CA ASN A 19 8.57 -14.97 -3.21
C ASN A 19 9.57 -14.62 -2.10
N SER A 20 10.21 -13.47 -2.15
CA SER A 20 11.26 -13.09 -1.20
C SER A 20 10.89 -11.96 -0.25
N VAL A 21 9.74 -11.30 -0.44
CA VAL A 21 9.34 -10.12 0.33
C VAL A 21 8.20 -10.49 1.27
N GLU A 22 8.34 -10.19 2.55
CA GLU A 22 7.28 -10.47 3.54
C GLU A 22 6.23 -9.37 3.59
N LYS A 23 6.65 -8.10 3.49
CA LYS A 23 5.74 -6.96 3.55
C LYS A 23 6.17 -5.85 2.62
N ILE A 24 5.19 -5.24 1.97
CA ILE A 24 5.37 -4.04 1.15
C ILE A 24 4.57 -2.92 1.79
N TYR A 25 5.24 -1.82 2.11
CA TYR A 25 4.61 -0.65 2.73
C TYR A 25 4.46 0.46 1.70
N LEU A 26 3.23 0.90 1.49
CA LEU A 26 2.90 2.05 0.64
C LEU A 26 2.43 3.18 1.55
N ASN A 27 3.40 3.95 2.05
CA ASN A 27 3.13 5.02 3.01
C ASN A 27 3.05 6.36 2.29
N PHE A 28 1.84 6.91 2.17
CA PHE A 28 1.58 8.23 1.59
C PHE A 28 2.14 8.38 0.17
N SER A 29 2.00 7.32 -0.63
CA SER A 29 2.39 7.33 -2.04
C SER A 29 1.62 8.40 -2.81
N CYS A 30 2.21 8.90 -3.89
CA CYS A 30 1.58 9.93 -4.70
C CYS A 30 0.24 9.45 -5.26
N PRO A 31 -0.86 10.17 -5.01
CA PRO A 31 -2.20 9.73 -5.42
C PRO A 31 -2.48 9.93 -6.91
N TYR A 32 -1.72 10.75 -7.63
CA TYR A 32 -1.94 11.07 -9.03
C TYR A 32 -3.42 11.30 -9.35
N PRO A 33 -4.01 12.42 -8.90
CA PRO A 33 -5.47 12.62 -8.96
C PRO A 33 -6.04 12.73 -10.38
N LYS A 34 -5.24 13.08 -11.37
CA LYS A 34 -5.68 13.15 -12.75
C LYS A 34 -5.95 11.76 -13.31
N LYS A 35 -7.11 11.58 -13.96
CA LYS A 35 -7.50 10.30 -14.56
C LYS A 35 -6.47 9.75 -15.54
N THR A 36 -5.79 10.63 -16.29
CA THR A 36 -4.75 10.23 -17.25
C THR A 36 -3.54 9.60 -16.61
N TYR A 37 -3.34 9.76 -15.29
CA TYR A 37 -2.19 9.24 -14.56
C TYR A 37 -2.51 8.05 -13.65
N LYS A 38 -3.69 7.45 -13.78
CA LYS A 38 -4.07 6.27 -12.98
C LYS A 38 -3.04 5.14 -13.08
N ASN A 39 -2.43 4.96 -14.25
CA ASN A 39 -1.40 3.93 -14.46
C ASN A 39 -0.14 4.15 -13.63
N ARG A 40 0.06 5.33 -13.09
CA ARG A 40 1.22 5.67 -12.24
C ARG A 40 0.97 5.38 -10.77
N ARG A 41 -0.28 5.19 -10.37
CA ARG A 41 -0.63 4.87 -8.99
C ARG A 41 -0.04 3.53 -8.59
N LEU A 42 0.61 3.46 -7.42
CA LEU A 42 1.28 2.24 -6.98
C LEU A 42 0.32 1.10 -6.63
N THR A 43 -0.99 1.36 -6.60
CA THR A 43 -2.03 0.32 -6.46
C THR A 43 -2.76 0.03 -7.77
N ASN A 44 -2.25 0.50 -8.91
CA ASN A 44 -2.77 0.08 -10.21
C ASN A 44 -2.62 -1.44 -10.36
N PRO A 45 -3.56 -2.14 -11.01
CA PRO A 45 -3.51 -3.60 -11.14
C PRO A 45 -2.18 -4.16 -11.62
N ARG A 46 -1.48 -3.48 -12.53
CA ARG A 46 -0.17 -3.94 -13.00
C ARG A 46 0.87 -4.03 -11.90
N PHE A 47 0.84 -3.10 -10.94
CA PHE A 47 1.72 -3.14 -9.78
C PHE A 47 1.29 -4.20 -8.78
N LEU A 48 -0.03 -4.40 -8.60
CA LEU A 48 -0.54 -5.42 -7.70
C LEU A 48 -0.13 -6.83 -8.14
N ARG A 49 -0.13 -7.09 -9.45
CA ARG A 49 0.38 -8.35 -10.01
C ARG A 49 1.87 -8.51 -9.74
N LEU A 50 2.64 -7.43 -9.89
CA LEU A 50 4.06 -7.42 -9.59
C LEU A 50 4.30 -7.73 -8.10
N TYR A 51 3.59 -7.07 -7.20
CA TYR A 51 3.73 -7.32 -5.76
C TYR A 51 3.39 -8.77 -5.41
N SER A 52 2.35 -9.31 -6.02
CA SER A 52 1.97 -10.71 -5.80
C SER A 52 3.11 -11.68 -6.13
N SER A 53 3.86 -11.41 -7.19
CA SER A 53 5.01 -12.24 -7.56
C SER A 53 6.18 -12.11 -6.59
N LEU A 54 6.38 -10.94 -6.01
CA LEU A 54 7.47 -10.67 -5.07
C LEU A 54 7.19 -11.15 -3.66
N LEU A 55 5.93 -11.14 -3.25
CA LEU A 55 5.54 -11.49 -1.89
C LEU A 55 5.70 -12.98 -1.62
N SER A 56 6.31 -13.29 -0.49
CA SER A 56 6.39 -14.66 0.01
C SER A 56 5.02 -15.13 0.49
N ARG A 57 4.89 -16.43 0.72
CA ARG A 57 3.64 -17.02 1.23
C ARG A 57 3.28 -16.37 2.57
N GLY A 58 2.06 -15.85 2.66
CA GLY A 58 1.59 -15.12 3.84
C GLY A 58 2.03 -13.65 3.88
N GLY A 59 2.77 -13.19 2.88
CA GLY A 59 3.17 -11.79 2.77
C GLY A 59 2.01 -10.87 2.40
N SER A 60 2.19 -9.57 2.64
CA SER A 60 1.11 -8.60 2.44
C SER A 60 1.62 -7.22 2.02
N VAL A 61 0.68 -6.42 1.49
CA VAL A 61 0.86 -5.00 1.22
C VAL A 61 0.09 -4.20 2.27
N ILE A 62 0.73 -3.24 2.89
CA ILE A 62 0.10 -2.34 3.84
C ILE A 62 0.13 -0.93 3.26
N GLN A 63 -1.04 -0.33 3.11
CA GLN A 63 -1.17 1.03 2.58
C GLN A 63 -1.69 1.98 3.65
N LYS A 64 -1.07 3.17 3.73
CA LYS A 64 -1.59 4.31 4.49
C LYS A 64 -1.64 5.52 3.56
N THR A 65 -2.72 6.27 3.61
CA THR A 65 -2.90 7.50 2.82
C THR A 65 -3.91 8.42 3.50
N ASP A 66 -3.76 9.72 3.23
CA ASP A 66 -4.74 10.74 3.63
C ASP A 66 -5.70 11.09 2.49
N ASN A 67 -5.47 10.56 1.28
CA ASN A 67 -6.27 10.86 0.10
C ASN A 67 -7.39 9.84 -0.06
N ALA A 68 -8.64 10.29 0.12
CA ALA A 68 -9.81 9.41 0.08
C ALA A 68 -10.03 8.78 -1.30
N ASP A 69 -9.89 9.56 -2.36
CA ASP A 69 -10.09 9.06 -3.73
C ASP A 69 -9.07 7.98 -4.08
N PHE A 70 -7.82 8.17 -3.70
CA PHE A 70 -6.77 7.18 -3.91
C PHE A 70 -7.05 5.91 -3.10
N PHE A 71 -7.49 6.07 -1.85
CA PHE A 71 -7.80 4.92 -1.00
C PHE A 71 -8.95 4.08 -1.58
N GLU A 72 -10.03 4.72 -2.03
CA GLU A 72 -11.15 4.02 -2.69
C GLU A 72 -10.69 3.32 -3.97
N TYR A 73 -9.89 3.99 -4.78
CA TYR A 73 -9.29 3.37 -5.96
C TYR A 73 -8.49 2.14 -5.57
N SER A 74 -7.68 2.23 -4.52
CA SER A 74 -6.85 1.13 -4.05
C SER A 74 -7.69 -0.06 -3.57
N VAL A 75 -8.72 0.19 -2.78
CA VAL A 75 -9.64 -0.87 -2.31
C VAL A 75 -10.21 -1.63 -3.49
N ASN A 76 -10.71 -0.91 -4.49
CA ASN A 76 -11.29 -1.55 -5.69
C ASN A 76 -10.24 -2.31 -6.50
N SER A 77 -9.06 -1.75 -6.64
CA SER A 77 -7.95 -2.35 -7.39
C SER A 77 -7.50 -3.68 -6.75
N PHE A 78 -7.33 -3.70 -5.43
CA PHE A 78 -6.98 -4.93 -4.71
C PHE A 78 -8.07 -5.99 -4.88
N LYS A 79 -9.34 -5.60 -4.78
CA LYS A 79 -10.46 -6.54 -4.96
C LYS A 79 -10.49 -7.12 -6.38
N GLU A 80 -10.26 -6.29 -7.39
CA GLU A 80 -10.21 -6.75 -8.79
C GLU A 80 -9.11 -7.77 -9.03
N GLU A 81 -7.99 -7.66 -8.32
CA GLU A 81 -6.86 -8.57 -8.45
C GLU A 81 -6.91 -9.71 -7.40
N ASP A 82 -8.08 -9.94 -6.81
CA ASP A 82 -8.37 -11.05 -5.88
C ASP A 82 -7.56 -11.01 -4.58
N TYR A 83 -7.10 -9.84 -4.17
CA TYR A 83 -6.48 -9.68 -2.85
C TYR A 83 -7.56 -9.73 -1.76
N THR A 84 -7.21 -10.30 -0.62
CA THR A 84 -8.04 -10.28 0.59
C THR A 84 -7.65 -9.09 1.44
N LEU A 85 -8.61 -8.23 1.75
CA LEU A 85 -8.37 -7.03 2.57
C LEU A 85 -8.68 -7.29 4.03
N THR A 86 -7.81 -6.83 4.91
CA THR A 86 -8.03 -6.84 6.35
C THR A 86 -7.66 -5.49 6.95
N GLY A 87 -8.20 -5.20 8.13
CA GLY A 87 -7.84 -3.97 8.83
C GLY A 87 -8.10 -2.71 8.03
N VAL A 88 -9.16 -2.69 7.22
CA VAL A 88 -9.57 -1.50 6.46
C VAL A 88 -10.16 -0.49 7.44
N THR A 89 -9.57 0.70 7.49
CA THR A 89 -10.10 1.78 8.30
C THR A 89 -9.95 3.11 7.56
N TYR A 90 -10.97 3.96 7.70
CA TYR A 90 -10.96 5.31 7.15
C TYR A 90 -10.42 6.34 8.14
N ASP A 91 -10.17 5.92 9.38
CA ASP A 91 -9.58 6.76 10.41
C ASP A 91 -8.75 5.88 11.35
N LEU A 92 -7.45 5.74 11.05
CA LEU A 92 -6.55 4.86 11.77
C LEU A 92 -6.48 5.18 13.27
N TYR A 93 -6.42 6.46 13.64
CA TYR A 93 -6.24 6.89 15.01
C TYR A 93 -7.48 6.74 15.88
N SER A 94 -8.65 6.53 15.26
CA SER A 94 -9.90 6.18 15.95
C SER A 94 -10.21 4.70 15.90
N SER A 95 -9.30 3.88 15.37
CA SER A 95 -9.50 2.45 15.17
C SER A 95 -8.69 1.61 16.15
N GLU A 96 -9.02 0.33 16.22
CA GLU A 96 -8.27 -0.65 17.02
C GLU A 96 -6.86 -0.92 16.49
N PHE A 97 -6.58 -0.55 15.23
CA PHE A 97 -5.29 -0.79 14.58
C PHE A 97 -4.22 0.23 14.97
N TYR A 98 -4.59 1.26 15.70
CA TYR A 98 -3.67 2.31 16.14
C TYR A 98 -2.52 1.78 16.99
N LYS A 99 -2.80 0.83 17.87
CA LYS A 99 -1.83 0.32 18.85
C LYS A 99 -0.59 -0.33 18.21
N GLY A 100 -0.73 -0.94 17.05
CA GLY A 100 0.38 -1.58 16.37
C GLY A 100 1.04 -0.70 15.31
N ASN A 101 0.61 0.55 15.21
CA ASN A 101 1.05 1.45 14.16
C ASN A 101 2.38 2.12 14.51
N VAL A 102 3.26 2.21 13.50
CA VAL A 102 4.48 3.01 13.56
C VAL A 102 4.26 4.28 12.74
N ALA A 103 4.18 5.42 13.43
CA ALA A 103 3.91 6.69 12.77
C ALA A 103 5.09 7.16 11.93
N THR A 104 4.80 7.67 10.73
CA THR A 104 5.77 8.36 9.89
C THR A 104 5.73 9.86 10.19
N GLU A 105 6.71 10.63 9.68
CA GLU A 105 6.69 12.10 9.81
C GLU A 105 5.45 12.70 9.16
N TYR A 106 5.03 12.18 7.99
CA TYR A 106 3.80 12.61 7.32
C TYR A 106 2.58 12.34 8.16
N GLU A 107 2.54 11.18 8.78
CA GLU A 107 1.43 10.76 9.63
C GLU A 107 1.27 11.66 10.83
N GLU A 108 2.36 12.00 11.52
CA GLU A 108 2.36 12.93 12.65
C GLU A 108 1.83 14.31 12.24
N LYS A 109 2.23 14.79 11.06
CA LYS A 109 1.74 16.05 10.51
C LYS A 109 0.23 16.02 10.30
N PHE A 110 -0.32 14.95 9.71
CA PHE A 110 -1.75 14.83 9.44
C PHE A 110 -2.56 14.71 10.71
N VAL A 111 -2.04 14.02 11.72
CA VAL A 111 -2.68 13.95 13.04
C VAL A 111 -2.76 15.34 13.67
N TYR A 112 -1.68 16.10 13.59
CA TYR A 112 -1.64 17.47 14.09
C TYR A 112 -2.65 18.37 13.36
N GLU A 113 -2.85 18.18 12.06
CA GLU A 113 -3.81 18.92 11.24
C GLU A 113 -5.25 18.37 11.32
N ASN A 114 -5.51 17.37 12.15
CA ASN A 114 -6.81 16.69 12.27
C ASN A 114 -7.29 16.03 10.96
N LYS A 115 -6.37 15.58 10.12
CA LYS A 115 -6.71 14.86 8.90
C LYS A 115 -6.83 13.37 9.19
N PRO A 116 -7.90 12.70 8.75
CA PRO A 116 -8.02 11.26 8.92
C PRO A 116 -6.99 10.53 8.06
N ILE A 117 -6.41 9.48 8.60
CA ILE A 117 -5.49 8.61 7.89
C ILE A 117 -6.19 7.27 7.66
N MET A 118 -6.24 6.85 6.40
CA MET A 118 -6.84 5.59 5.99
C MET A 118 -5.76 4.52 5.88
N ARG A 119 -6.11 3.29 6.25
CA ARG A 119 -5.18 2.17 6.26
C ARG A 119 -5.87 0.89 5.83
N LEU A 120 -5.13 0.05 5.10
CA LEU A 120 -5.54 -1.32 4.81
C LEU A 120 -4.33 -2.24 4.81
N GLU A 121 -4.58 -3.53 4.98
CA GLU A 121 -3.62 -4.59 4.70
C GLU A 121 -4.24 -5.54 3.67
N ALA A 122 -3.48 -5.87 2.63
CA ALA A 122 -3.95 -6.67 1.52
C ALA A 122 -3.05 -7.89 1.32
N PHE A 123 -3.67 -9.06 1.27
CA PHE A 123 -2.98 -10.33 1.03
C PHE A 123 -3.27 -10.79 -0.39
N PRO A 124 -2.24 -11.10 -1.20
CA PRO A 124 -2.47 -11.56 -2.56
C PRO A 124 -3.17 -12.92 -2.60
N PRO A 125 -3.79 -13.27 -3.74
CA PRO A 125 -4.37 -14.61 -3.88
C PRO A 125 -3.31 -15.68 -3.77
N GLU A 126 -3.71 -16.88 -3.34
CA GLU A 126 -2.79 -18.02 -3.28
C GLU A 126 -2.24 -18.35 -4.67
N LYS A 127 -0.97 -18.69 -4.69
CA LYS A 127 -0.26 -19.01 -5.94
C LYS A 127 -0.41 -20.49 -6.31
#